data_7f47868127fc2db2c29781f01e51e2fb
#
_entry.id   7f47868127fc2db2c29781f01e51e2fb
#
_cell.length_a   1.000
_cell.length_b   1.000
_cell.length_c   1.000
_cell.angle_alpha   90.00
_cell.angle_beta   90.00
_cell.angle_gamma   90.00
#
_symmetry.space_group_name_H-M   'P 1'
#
loop_
_entity.id
_entity.type
_entity.pdbx_description
1 polymer ?
#
loop_
_entity_poly.entity_id
_entity_poly.type
_entity_poly.pdbx_seq_one_letter_code
_entity_poly.pdbx_strand_id
1 'polypeptide(L)'
;MDSNIFEEIKSKLDIIEVAKYYGIELNKQNKCCCPFHTEKTPSFSISRKKQMFHCFGCNVGGDVISLTAKLFDLSSIRAAERLNSDFHLGLNMKPHKSTATERQEQAVRNQRKAISKIWETWKDSAIKNVIEYIKLLERWQKQYEPKDINEEYNPYFVESCQEIGFTEYLYVCMIQAVEKAWQELYRTNKNEIQAIERRVQIYEQYNR
;
A
#
# COMPACT_ATOMS: atom_id res chain seq x y z
N MET A 1 15.05 -34.36 2.01
CA MET A 1 14.15 -35.09 1.13
C MET A 1 13.61 -34.28 -0.03
N ASP A 2 13.73 -32.96 0.00
CA ASP A 2 13.00 -32.06 -0.93
C ASP A 2 13.87 -31.24 -1.89
N SER A 3 15.20 -31.34 -1.80
CA SER A 3 16.12 -30.65 -2.70
C SER A 3 15.96 -31.04 -4.18
N ASN A 4 15.59 -32.28 -4.45
CA ASN A 4 15.39 -32.78 -5.80
C ASN A 4 14.12 -32.20 -6.46
N ILE A 5 13.02 -32.05 -5.73
CA ILE A 5 11.75 -31.52 -6.26
C ILE A 5 11.88 -30.03 -6.61
N PHE A 6 12.55 -29.25 -5.77
CA PHE A 6 12.79 -27.83 -6.06
C PHE A 6 13.64 -27.65 -7.33
N GLU A 7 14.72 -28.43 -7.49
CA GLU A 7 15.53 -28.37 -8.69
C GLU A 7 14.76 -28.84 -9.93
N GLU A 8 13.88 -29.86 -9.80
CA GLU A 8 13.05 -30.31 -10.88
C GLU A 8 12.02 -29.24 -11.33
N ILE A 9 11.40 -28.52 -10.41
CA ILE A 9 10.51 -27.38 -10.71
C ILE A 9 11.29 -26.28 -11.44
N LYS A 10 12.47 -25.90 -10.91
CA LYS A 10 13.32 -24.88 -11.53
C LYS A 10 13.78 -25.26 -12.93
N SER A 11 14.04 -26.54 -13.18
CA SER A 11 14.45 -27.02 -14.51
C SER A 11 13.33 -27.03 -15.54
N LYS A 12 12.09 -27.21 -15.09
CA LYS A 12 10.90 -27.31 -15.96
C LYS A 12 10.25 -25.95 -16.25
N LEU A 13 10.51 -24.94 -15.46
CA LEU A 13 9.82 -23.64 -15.54
C LEU A 13 10.77 -22.51 -15.93
N ASP A 14 10.38 -21.73 -16.93
CA ASP A 14 11.03 -20.44 -17.23
C ASP A 14 10.42 -19.35 -16.35
N ILE A 15 11.26 -18.66 -15.59
CA ILE A 15 10.82 -17.63 -14.64
C ILE A 15 10.06 -16.46 -15.31
N ILE A 16 10.36 -16.15 -16.58
CA ILE A 16 9.66 -15.11 -17.35
C ILE A 16 8.23 -15.57 -17.65
N GLU A 17 8.06 -16.83 -18.06
CA GLU A 17 6.73 -17.39 -18.35
C GLU A 17 5.89 -17.44 -17.08
N VAL A 18 6.48 -17.83 -15.95
CA VAL A 18 5.80 -17.83 -14.66
C VAL A 18 5.43 -16.41 -14.22
N ALA A 19 6.33 -15.44 -14.40
CA ALA A 19 6.06 -14.03 -14.09
C ALA A 19 4.87 -13.51 -14.91
N LYS A 20 4.82 -13.78 -16.20
CA LYS A 20 3.71 -13.40 -17.09
C LYS A 20 2.40 -14.09 -16.71
N TYR A 21 2.45 -15.38 -16.42
CA TYR A 21 1.28 -16.15 -15.98
C TYR A 21 0.63 -15.55 -14.71
N TYR A 22 1.46 -15.04 -13.80
CA TYR A 22 0.99 -14.36 -12.59
C TYR A 22 0.76 -12.84 -12.76
N GLY A 23 0.69 -12.34 -14.00
CA GLY A 23 0.29 -10.97 -14.31
C GLY A 23 1.40 -9.93 -14.15
N ILE A 24 2.68 -10.33 -14.12
CA ILE A 24 3.80 -9.38 -14.11
C ILE A 24 4.11 -9.01 -15.59
N GLU A 25 3.75 -7.78 -15.96
CA GLU A 25 4.01 -7.23 -17.28
C GLU A 25 5.46 -6.73 -17.39
N LEU A 26 6.27 -7.44 -18.14
CA LEU A 26 7.67 -7.12 -18.37
C LEU A 26 7.85 -6.37 -19.70
N ASN A 27 8.70 -5.35 -19.70
CA ASN A 27 9.12 -4.67 -20.90
C ASN A 27 10.09 -5.54 -21.76
N LYS A 28 10.51 -5.04 -22.93
CA LYS A 28 11.45 -5.75 -23.83
C LYS A 28 12.79 -6.12 -23.17
N GLN A 29 13.15 -5.47 -22.09
CA GLN A 29 14.39 -5.70 -21.32
C GLN A 29 14.16 -6.58 -20.08
N ASN A 30 13.00 -7.21 -19.95
CA ASN A 30 12.56 -8.00 -18.81
C ASN A 30 12.56 -7.22 -17.49
N LYS A 31 12.12 -5.94 -17.53
CA LYS A 31 12.00 -5.06 -16.38
C LYS A 31 10.57 -4.56 -16.22
N CYS A 32 10.17 -4.29 -14.97
CA CYS A 32 8.90 -3.62 -14.64
C CYS A 32 9.01 -2.89 -13.29
N CYS A 33 7.95 -2.19 -12.90
CA CYS A 33 7.79 -1.74 -11.52
C CYS A 33 7.64 -2.96 -10.59
N CYS A 34 8.22 -2.88 -9.41
CA CYS A 34 8.28 -4.00 -8.48
C CYS A 34 6.89 -4.35 -7.91
N PRO A 35 6.46 -5.60 -7.93
CA PRO A 35 5.20 -6.01 -7.32
C PRO A 35 5.24 -6.06 -5.79
N PHE A 36 6.41 -5.85 -5.17
CA PHE A 36 6.63 -6.00 -3.74
C PHE A 36 6.77 -4.69 -2.98
N HIS A 37 6.91 -3.55 -3.67
CA HIS A 37 6.92 -2.22 -3.08
C HIS A 37 6.41 -1.19 -4.09
N THR A 38 5.94 -0.05 -3.59
CA THR A 38 5.41 1.03 -4.43
C THR A 38 6.55 1.84 -5.03
N GLU A 39 6.59 1.95 -6.36
CA GLU A 39 7.57 2.75 -7.09
C GLU A 39 6.98 3.28 -8.41
N LYS A 40 7.61 4.34 -8.96
CA LYS A 40 7.22 4.93 -10.26
C LYS A 40 8.17 4.56 -11.40
N THR A 41 9.37 4.07 -11.08
CA THR A 41 10.41 3.72 -12.06
C THR A 41 10.73 2.23 -11.99
N PRO A 42 10.85 1.52 -13.14
CA PRO A 42 11.10 0.09 -13.16
C PRO A 42 12.44 -0.29 -12.48
N SER A 43 12.38 -0.92 -11.32
CA SER A 43 13.54 -1.45 -10.60
C SER A 43 13.58 -2.97 -10.50
N PHE A 44 12.47 -3.63 -10.81
CA PHE A 44 12.39 -5.09 -10.85
C PHE A 44 12.90 -5.62 -12.20
N SER A 45 13.79 -6.60 -12.17
CA SER A 45 14.42 -7.19 -13.37
C SER A 45 14.47 -8.70 -13.27
N ILE A 46 14.22 -9.40 -14.39
CA ILE A 46 14.36 -10.85 -14.50
C ILE A 46 15.48 -11.20 -15.47
N SER A 47 16.42 -12.03 -15.02
CA SER A 47 17.46 -12.61 -15.87
C SER A 47 17.04 -14.00 -16.35
N ARG A 48 16.67 -14.13 -17.63
CA ARG A 48 16.36 -15.42 -18.22
C ARG A 48 17.54 -16.38 -18.19
N LYS A 49 18.75 -15.87 -18.41
CA LYS A 49 19.97 -16.70 -18.39
C LYS A 49 20.24 -17.30 -17.02
N LYS A 50 20.00 -16.54 -15.96
CA LYS A 50 20.22 -16.99 -14.57
C LYS A 50 18.99 -17.62 -13.93
N GLN A 51 17.80 -17.55 -14.59
CA GLN A 51 16.52 -17.95 -14.03
C GLN A 51 16.25 -17.33 -12.65
N MET A 52 16.58 -16.03 -12.51
CA MET A 52 16.46 -15.27 -11.26
C MET A 52 15.87 -13.91 -11.51
N PHE A 53 15.16 -13.42 -10.52
CA PHE A 53 14.73 -12.02 -10.46
C PHE A 53 15.49 -11.25 -9.39
N HIS A 54 15.57 -9.93 -9.55
CA HIS A 54 16.10 -9.01 -8.55
C HIS A 54 15.44 -7.65 -8.68
N CYS A 55 15.08 -7.05 -7.55
CA CYS A 55 14.62 -5.67 -7.47
C CYS A 55 15.72 -4.78 -6.90
N PHE A 56 16.16 -3.79 -7.65
CA PHE A 56 17.19 -2.84 -7.21
C PHE A 56 16.66 -1.76 -6.25
N GLY A 57 15.34 -1.63 -6.11
CA GLY A 57 14.70 -0.72 -5.16
C GLY A 57 14.62 -1.29 -3.74
N CYS A 58 14.01 -2.47 -3.58
CA CYS A 58 13.83 -3.11 -2.27
C CYS A 58 14.79 -4.27 -1.98
N ASN A 59 15.76 -4.54 -2.88
CA ASN A 59 16.78 -5.58 -2.78
C ASN A 59 16.25 -7.02 -2.63
N VAL A 60 15.00 -7.25 -3.05
CA VAL A 60 14.36 -8.57 -3.07
C VAL A 60 14.80 -9.31 -4.32
N GLY A 61 15.18 -10.57 -4.18
CA GLY A 61 15.57 -11.42 -5.31
C GLY A 61 15.38 -12.91 -5.02
N GLY A 62 15.56 -13.73 -6.06
CA GLY A 62 15.47 -15.19 -5.96
C GLY A 62 15.12 -15.86 -7.28
N ASP A 63 14.82 -17.14 -7.20
CA ASP A 63 14.38 -18.01 -8.30
C ASP A 63 12.85 -18.01 -8.48
N VAL A 64 12.34 -18.86 -9.36
CA VAL A 64 10.92 -19.02 -9.66
C VAL A 64 10.09 -19.38 -8.43
N ILE A 65 10.63 -20.21 -7.52
CA ILE A 65 9.96 -20.61 -6.28
C ILE A 65 9.88 -19.42 -5.33
N SER A 66 10.99 -18.68 -5.19
CA SER A 66 11.07 -17.47 -4.37
C SER A 66 10.12 -16.37 -4.90
N LEU A 67 10.01 -16.22 -6.22
CA LEU A 67 9.07 -15.29 -6.85
C LEU A 67 7.62 -15.64 -6.46
N THR A 68 7.23 -16.88 -6.66
CA THR A 68 5.88 -17.37 -6.33
C THR A 68 5.59 -17.26 -4.83
N ALA A 69 6.55 -17.64 -3.99
CA ALA A 69 6.45 -17.53 -2.54
C ALA A 69 6.15 -16.10 -2.11
N LYS A 70 6.85 -15.11 -2.69
CA LYS A 70 6.65 -13.69 -2.36
C LYS A 70 5.36 -13.12 -2.94
N LEU A 71 4.98 -13.46 -4.17
CA LEU A 71 3.74 -12.99 -4.79
C LEU A 71 2.49 -13.40 -3.99
N PHE A 72 2.50 -14.63 -3.49
CA PHE A 72 1.35 -15.20 -2.79
C PHE A 72 1.53 -15.34 -1.27
N ASP A 73 2.67 -14.83 -0.76
CA ASP A 73 3.02 -14.92 0.66
C ASP A 73 2.97 -16.35 1.21
N LEU A 74 3.61 -17.24 0.49
CA LEU A 74 3.67 -18.66 0.79
C LEU A 74 5.05 -19.07 1.32
N SER A 75 5.12 -20.21 2.02
CA SER A 75 6.39 -20.91 2.23
C SER A 75 6.92 -21.47 0.90
N SER A 76 8.21 -21.74 0.81
CA SER A 76 8.83 -22.29 -0.42
C SER A 76 8.19 -23.62 -0.85
N ILE A 77 7.80 -24.45 0.11
CA ILE A 77 7.10 -25.74 -0.15
C ILE A 77 5.72 -25.47 -0.76
N ARG A 78 4.95 -24.56 -0.19
CA ARG A 78 3.63 -24.18 -0.71
C ARG A 78 3.72 -23.49 -2.08
N ALA A 79 4.76 -22.70 -2.30
CA ALA A 79 5.01 -22.11 -3.63
C ALA A 79 5.34 -23.19 -4.66
N ALA A 80 6.12 -24.19 -4.30
CA ALA A 80 6.43 -25.34 -5.14
C ALA A 80 5.17 -26.19 -5.44
N GLU A 81 4.32 -26.45 -4.45
CA GLU A 81 3.03 -27.12 -4.65
C GLU A 81 2.14 -26.34 -5.62
N ARG A 82 2.07 -25.02 -5.46
CA ARG A 82 1.30 -24.16 -6.34
C ARG A 82 1.82 -24.17 -7.77
N LEU A 83 3.14 -24.04 -7.97
CA LEU A 83 3.76 -24.14 -9.29
C LEU A 83 3.50 -25.50 -9.95
N ASN A 84 3.61 -26.59 -9.19
CA ASN A 84 3.29 -27.93 -9.69
C ASN A 84 1.83 -28.02 -10.17
N SER A 85 0.90 -27.44 -9.43
CA SER A 85 -0.52 -27.42 -9.77
C SER A 85 -0.82 -26.49 -10.95
N ASP A 86 -0.38 -25.22 -10.90
CA ASP A 86 -0.73 -24.18 -11.87
C ASP A 86 -0.12 -24.46 -13.25
N PHE A 87 1.06 -25.09 -13.30
CA PHE A 87 1.76 -25.48 -14.53
C PHE A 87 1.66 -26.97 -14.88
N HIS A 88 0.84 -27.74 -14.15
CA HIS A 88 0.58 -29.15 -14.42
C HIS A 88 1.85 -30.00 -14.57
N LEU A 89 2.86 -29.80 -13.71
CA LEU A 89 4.17 -30.45 -13.84
C LEU A 89 4.15 -31.96 -13.56
N GLY A 90 3.09 -32.47 -12.95
CA GLY A 90 2.91 -33.89 -12.67
C GLY A 90 3.88 -34.44 -11.61
N LEU A 91 4.48 -33.57 -10.79
CA LEU A 91 5.43 -33.98 -9.76
C LEU A 91 4.70 -34.61 -8.57
N ASN A 92 5.16 -35.75 -8.13
CA ASN A 92 4.58 -36.43 -6.97
C ASN A 92 5.07 -35.77 -5.66
N MET A 93 4.41 -34.71 -5.27
CA MET A 93 4.65 -34.00 -4.01
C MET A 93 3.75 -34.58 -2.91
N LYS A 94 4.35 -35.02 -1.81
CA LYS A 94 3.54 -35.39 -0.64
C LYS A 94 2.84 -34.17 -0.11
N PRO A 95 1.52 -34.21 0.14
CA PRO A 95 0.79 -33.06 0.65
C PRO A 95 1.44 -32.53 1.94
N HIS A 96 1.94 -31.34 1.93
CA HIS A 96 2.50 -30.74 3.13
C HIS A 96 1.38 -30.31 4.08
N LYS A 97 1.25 -31.01 5.20
CA LYS A 97 0.37 -30.58 6.29
C LYS A 97 1.10 -29.45 7.03
N SER A 98 0.58 -28.23 6.88
CA SER A 98 1.15 -27.08 7.61
C SER A 98 1.26 -27.37 9.10
N THR A 99 2.44 -27.13 9.66
CA THR A 99 2.67 -27.25 11.10
C THR A 99 1.88 -26.19 11.86
N ALA A 100 1.66 -26.39 13.16
CA ALA A 100 1.02 -25.37 14.00
C ALA A 100 1.79 -24.04 13.97
N THR A 101 3.12 -24.10 13.94
CA THR A 101 4.02 -22.95 13.85
C THR A 101 3.82 -22.18 12.54
N GLU A 102 3.79 -22.88 11.38
CA GLU A 102 3.56 -22.23 10.07
C GLU A 102 2.18 -21.56 9.99
N ARG A 103 1.15 -22.17 10.56
CA ARG A 103 -0.20 -21.55 10.63
C ARG A 103 -0.19 -20.29 11.48
N GLN A 104 0.51 -20.31 12.60
CA GLN A 104 0.65 -19.16 13.49
C GLN A 104 1.44 -18.02 12.81
N GLU A 105 2.55 -18.34 12.15
CA GLU A 105 3.32 -17.37 11.38
C GLU A 105 2.50 -16.74 10.25
N GLN A 106 1.73 -17.57 9.52
CA GLN A 106 0.84 -17.07 8.47
C GLN A 106 -0.27 -16.18 9.04
N ALA A 107 -0.86 -16.53 10.19
CA ALA A 107 -1.85 -15.70 10.86
C ALA A 107 -1.27 -14.34 11.26
N VAL A 108 -0.06 -14.32 11.82
CA VAL A 108 0.65 -13.06 12.18
C VAL A 108 0.93 -12.22 10.93
N ARG A 109 1.37 -12.82 9.82
CA ARG A 109 1.59 -12.10 8.55
C ARG A 109 0.30 -11.50 8.01
N ASN A 110 -0.79 -12.28 8.01
CA ASN A 110 -2.10 -11.81 7.56
C ASN A 110 -2.61 -10.65 8.43
N GLN A 111 -2.41 -10.75 9.75
CA GLN A 111 -2.78 -9.68 10.67
C GLN A 111 -1.96 -8.39 10.41
N ARG A 112 -0.65 -8.50 10.18
CA ARG A 112 0.20 -7.34 9.82
C ARG A 112 -0.25 -6.69 8.52
N LYS A 113 -0.58 -7.49 7.49
CA LYS A 113 -1.11 -6.98 6.22
C LYS A 113 -2.44 -6.27 6.40
N ALA A 114 -3.35 -6.82 7.19
CA ALA A 114 -4.63 -6.19 7.50
C ALA A 114 -4.44 -4.84 8.20
N ILE A 115 -3.57 -4.77 9.19
CA ILE A 115 -3.22 -3.53 9.91
C ILE A 115 -2.61 -2.52 8.94
N SER A 116 -1.66 -2.93 8.09
CA SER A 116 -1.05 -2.05 7.10
C SER A 116 -2.10 -1.49 6.12
N LYS A 117 -3.02 -2.32 5.64
CA LYS A 117 -4.10 -1.89 4.74
C LYS A 117 -5.04 -0.88 5.41
N ILE A 118 -5.43 -1.12 6.66
CA ILE A 118 -6.24 -0.19 7.45
C ILE A 118 -5.52 1.15 7.59
N TRP A 119 -4.22 1.12 7.87
CA TRP A 119 -3.40 2.31 8.02
C TRP A 119 -3.31 3.12 6.72
N GLU A 120 -3.07 2.47 5.58
CA GLU A 120 -3.06 3.15 4.27
C GLU A 120 -4.43 3.78 3.95
N THR A 121 -5.51 3.01 4.13
CA THR A 121 -6.87 3.53 3.90
C THR A 121 -7.18 4.73 4.79
N TRP A 122 -6.72 4.70 6.05
CA TRP A 122 -6.89 5.82 6.97
C TRP A 122 -6.09 7.06 6.51
N LYS A 123 -4.84 6.90 6.07
CA LYS A 123 -4.02 8.01 5.54
C LYS A 123 -4.71 8.69 4.35
N ASP A 124 -5.19 7.90 3.40
CA ASP A 124 -5.90 8.43 2.22
C ASP A 124 -7.17 9.19 2.62
N SER A 125 -7.94 8.65 3.56
CA SER A 125 -9.13 9.31 4.09
C SER A 125 -8.80 10.60 4.83
N ALA A 126 -7.75 10.62 5.64
CA ALA A 126 -7.30 11.79 6.38
C ALA A 126 -6.89 12.93 5.43
N ILE A 127 -6.09 12.63 4.41
CA ILE A 127 -5.69 13.61 3.37
C ILE A 127 -6.93 14.16 2.67
N LYS A 128 -7.87 13.30 2.27
CA LYS A 128 -9.10 13.71 1.61
C LYS A 128 -9.92 14.66 2.49
N ASN A 129 -10.12 14.33 3.75
CA ASN A 129 -10.87 15.15 4.69
C ASN A 129 -10.22 16.52 4.91
N VAL A 130 -8.89 16.58 5.01
CA VAL A 130 -8.16 17.84 5.13
C VAL A 130 -8.35 18.71 3.88
N ILE A 131 -8.27 18.12 2.68
CA ILE A 131 -8.52 18.85 1.42
C ILE A 131 -9.95 19.40 1.37
N GLU A 132 -10.94 18.59 1.71
CA GLU A 132 -12.34 19.04 1.71
C GLU A 132 -12.59 20.13 2.76
N TYR A 133 -11.92 20.06 3.91
CA TYR A 133 -12.01 21.12 4.92
C TYR A 133 -11.37 22.42 4.46
N ILE A 134 -10.20 22.41 3.80
CA ILE A 134 -9.59 23.60 3.19
C ILE A 134 -10.56 24.27 2.21
N LYS A 135 -11.15 23.51 1.29
CA LYS A 135 -12.14 24.01 0.34
C LYS A 135 -13.36 24.64 1.02
N LEU A 136 -13.78 24.03 2.14
CA LEU A 136 -14.88 24.54 2.94
C LEU A 136 -14.53 25.88 3.60
N LEU A 137 -13.35 25.97 4.21
CA LEU A 137 -12.84 27.19 4.83
C LEU A 137 -12.70 28.33 3.82
N GLU A 138 -12.11 28.07 2.64
CA GLU A 138 -12.01 29.03 1.54
C GLU A 138 -13.38 29.52 1.06
N ARG A 139 -14.37 28.62 0.99
CA ARG A 139 -15.75 28.98 0.63
C ARG A 139 -16.37 29.87 1.69
N TRP A 140 -16.21 29.57 2.97
CA TRP A 140 -16.73 30.38 4.06
C TRP A 140 -16.10 31.76 4.13
N GLN A 141 -14.80 31.89 3.85
CA GLN A 141 -14.14 33.20 3.76
C GLN A 141 -14.81 34.09 2.71
N LYS A 142 -15.07 33.56 1.52
CA LYS A 142 -15.69 34.28 0.43
C LYS A 142 -17.18 34.59 0.65
N GLN A 143 -17.90 33.60 1.21
CA GLN A 143 -19.36 33.70 1.37
C GLN A 143 -19.78 34.58 2.53
N TYR A 144 -19.01 34.61 3.59
CA TYR A 144 -19.33 35.30 4.84
C TYR A 144 -18.36 36.45 5.15
N GLU A 145 -17.60 36.93 4.16
CA GLU A 145 -16.74 38.10 4.29
C GLU A 145 -17.58 39.33 4.70
N PRO A 146 -17.22 40.00 5.82
CA PRO A 146 -17.95 41.17 6.28
C PRO A 146 -17.82 42.32 5.26
N LYS A 147 -18.94 42.97 4.96
CA LYS A 147 -19.00 44.09 4.01
C LYS A 147 -18.72 45.44 4.68
N ASP A 148 -18.89 45.50 5.98
CA ASP A 148 -18.66 46.71 6.78
C ASP A 148 -17.87 46.34 8.04
N ILE A 149 -17.01 47.26 8.50
CA ILE A 149 -16.16 47.10 9.68
C ILE A 149 -16.97 46.96 10.99
N ASN A 150 -18.22 47.47 11.00
CA ASN A 150 -19.14 47.38 12.14
C ASN A 150 -20.08 46.19 12.08
N GLU A 151 -19.96 45.35 11.05
CA GLU A 151 -20.76 44.15 10.92
C GLU A 151 -20.30 43.07 11.92
N GLU A 152 -21.25 42.39 12.57
CA GLU A 152 -20.94 41.25 13.42
C GLU A 152 -20.40 40.11 12.58
N TYR A 153 -19.22 39.59 12.95
CA TYR A 153 -18.57 38.53 12.17
C TYR A 153 -19.34 37.21 12.24
N ASN A 154 -19.64 36.65 11.07
CA ASN A 154 -20.24 35.35 10.98
C ASN A 154 -19.29 34.30 11.58
N PRO A 155 -19.80 33.37 12.43
CA PRO A 155 -18.96 32.34 13.06
C PRO A 155 -18.16 31.49 12.07
N TYR A 156 -18.69 31.20 10.89
CA TYR A 156 -17.98 30.45 9.84
C TYR A 156 -16.84 31.25 9.22
N PHE A 157 -17.00 32.57 9.11
CA PHE A 157 -15.91 33.45 8.66
C PHE A 157 -14.77 33.46 9.69
N VAL A 158 -15.10 33.58 10.97
CA VAL A 158 -14.12 33.53 12.06
C VAL A 158 -13.37 32.20 12.10
N GLU A 159 -14.10 31.08 12.04
CA GLU A 159 -13.52 29.74 11.98
C GLU A 159 -12.56 29.61 10.78
N SER A 160 -12.98 30.07 9.59
CA SER A 160 -12.15 29.97 8.40
C SER A 160 -10.84 30.77 8.51
N CYS A 161 -10.88 31.96 9.11
CA CYS A 161 -9.68 32.75 9.32
C CYS A 161 -8.72 32.13 10.36
N GLN A 162 -9.27 31.45 11.36
CA GLN A 162 -8.47 30.80 12.41
C GLN A 162 -7.83 29.49 11.97
N GLU A 163 -8.57 28.67 11.20
CA GLU A 163 -8.20 27.28 10.94
C GLU A 163 -7.46 27.09 9.61
N ILE A 164 -7.60 27.99 8.63
CA ILE A 164 -7.07 27.76 7.28
C ILE A 164 -5.56 27.57 7.27
N GLY A 165 -4.82 28.43 7.94
CA GLY A 165 -3.35 28.39 7.94
C GLY A 165 -2.79 27.10 8.55
N PHE A 166 -3.38 26.65 9.66
CA PHE A 166 -3.00 25.37 10.29
C PHE A 166 -3.37 24.18 9.41
N THR A 167 -4.55 24.20 8.79
CA THR A 167 -5.04 23.11 7.94
C THR A 167 -4.20 22.94 6.68
N GLU A 168 -3.80 24.06 6.04
CA GLU A 168 -2.88 24.06 4.90
C GLU A 168 -1.49 23.52 5.29
N TYR A 169 -0.95 23.97 6.42
CA TYR A 169 0.31 23.44 6.95
C TYR A 169 0.22 21.93 7.20
N LEU A 170 -0.86 21.46 7.82
CA LEU A 170 -1.10 20.04 8.08
C LEU A 170 -1.14 19.23 6.77
N TYR A 171 -1.82 19.75 5.74
CA TYR A 171 -1.85 19.15 4.42
C TYR A 171 -0.46 19.01 3.80
N VAL A 172 0.36 20.06 3.83
CA VAL A 172 1.73 20.00 3.33
C VAL A 172 2.57 18.95 4.07
N CYS A 173 2.44 18.90 5.40
CA CYS A 173 3.10 17.87 6.20
C CYS A 173 2.65 16.46 5.79
N MET A 174 1.35 16.24 5.55
CA MET A 174 0.80 14.94 5.14
C MET A 174 1.33 14.46 3.80
N ILE A 175 1.36 15.33 2.77
CA ILE A 175 1.79 14.93 1.42
C ILE A 175 3.31 14.72 1.29
N GLN A 176 4.10 15.33 2.17
CA GLN A 176 5.56 15.21 2.18
C GLN A 176 6.05 14.10 3.12
N ALA A 177 5.20 13.59 4.00
CA ALA A 177 5.59 12.65 5.02
C ALA A 177 5.96 11.27 4.43
N VAL A 178 7.15 10.78 4.78
CA VAL A 178 7.50 9.37 4.67
C VAL A 178 6.87 8.57 5.81
N GLU A 179 6.87 7.24 5.73
CA GLU A 179 6.12 6.39 6.68
C GLU A 179 6.40 6.68 8.18
N LYS A 180 7.67 6.90 8.52
CA LYS A 180 8.04 7.23 9.92
C LYS A 180 7.49 8.59 10.35
N ALA A 181 7.51 9.57 9.46
CA ALA A 181 6.97 10.91 9.72
C ALA A 181 5.43 10.87 9.84
N TRP A 182 4.74 10.00 9.10
CA TRP A 182 3.31 9.79 9.24
C TRP A 182 2.90 9.27 10.61
N GLN A 183 3.65 8.36 11.20
CA GLN A 183 3.38 7.85 12.54
C GLN A 183 3.50 8.95 13.60
N GLU A 184 4.51 9.82 13.48
CA GLU A 184 4.70 10.97 14.36
C GLU A 184 3.59 12.01 14.16
N LEU A 185 3.26 12.34 12.92
CA LEU A 185 2.19 13.26 12.56
C LEU A 185 0.83 12.79 13.11
N TYR A 186 0.53 11.50 12.99
CA TYR A 186 -0.67 10.92 13.59
C TYR A 186 -0.67 11.06 15.11
N ARG A 187 0.45 10.77 15.78
CA ARG A 187 0.55 10.83 17.23
C ARG A 187 0.35 12.25 17.77
N THR A 188 0.89 13.24 17.05
CA THR A 188 0.83 14.66 17.47
C THR A 188 -0.48 15.34 17.10
N ASN A 189 -1.08 15.02 15.96
CA ASN A 189 -2.25 15.74 15.42
C ASN A 189 -3.51 14.87 15.29
N LYS A 190 -3.61 13.78 16.03
CA LYS A 190 -4.75 12.86 15.94
C LYS A 190 -6.09 13.54 16.24
N ASN A 191 -6.13 14.37 17.27
CA ASN A 191 -7.35 15.02 17.73
C ASN A 191 -7.83 16.05 16.71
N GLU A 192 -6.92 16.80 16.12
CA GLU A 192 -7.16 17.80 15.08
C GLU A 192 -7.67 17.14 13.81
N ILE A 193 -7.03 16.06 13.35
CA ILE A 193 -7.46 15.30 12.17
C ILE A 193 -8.89 14.74 12.39
N GLN A 194 -9.19 14.22 13.58
CA GLN A 194 -10.53 13.72 13.90
C GLN A 194 -11.56 14.85 14.03
N ALA A 195 -11.16 16.04 14.47
CA ALA A 195 -12.04 17.21 14.51
C ALA A 195 -12.39 17.67 13.10
N ILE A 196 -11.41 17.75 12.19
CA ILE A 196 -11.59 18.05 10.77
C ILE A 196 -12.55 17.04 10.12
N GLU A 197 -12.33 15.75 10.33
CA GLU A 197 -13.19 14.69 9.80
C GLU A 197 -14.66 14.87 10.23
N ARG A 198 -14.88 15.08 11.51
CA ARG A 198 -16.23 15.35 12.05
C ARG A 198 -16.84 16.61 11.45
N ARG A 199 -16.06 17.67 11.25
CA ARG A 199 -16.55 18.93 10.69
C ARG A 199 -17.00 18.78 9.23
N VAL A 200 -16.21 18.06 8.43
CA VAL A 200 -16.56 17.74 7.04
C VAL A 200 -17.83 16.89 6.98
N GLN A 201 -17.95 15.85 7.81
CA GLN A 201 -19.12 14.98 7.84
C GLN A 201 -20.41 15.73 8.22
N ILE A 202 -20.36 16.60 9.23
CA ILE A 202 -21.48 17.45 9.62
C ILE A 202 -21.90 18.34 8.45
N TYR A 203 -20.97 19.01 7.80
CA TYR A 203 -21.26 19.86 6.67
C TYR A 203 -21.90 19.12 5.49
N GLU A 204 -21.38 17.94 5.15
CA GLU A 204 -21.95 17.10 4.08
C GLU A 204 -23.40 16.63 4.39
N GLN A 205 -23.74 16.38 5.67
CA GLN A 205 -25.09 15.99 6.07
C GLN A 205 -26.10 17.12 5.92
N TYR A 206 -25.70 18.37 6.17
CA TYR A 206 -26.59 19.53 6.10
C TYR A 206 -26.74 20.11 4.68
N ASN A 207 -25.89 19.70 3.72
CA ASN A 207 -25.91 20.24 2.35
C ASN A 207 -26.28 19.18 1.29
N ARG A 208 -26.83 18.05 1.71
CA ARG A 208 -27.53 17.08 0.85
C ARG A 208 -29.02 17.37 0.84
#